data_97603af3b1c1d08579d7075c2420cd87
#
_entry.id   97603af3b1c1d08579d7075c2420cd87
#
_cell.length_a   1.000
_cell.length_b   1.000
_cell.length_c   1.000
_cell.angle_alpha   90.00
_cell.angle_beta   90.00
_cell.angle_gamma   90.00
#
_symmetry.space_group_name_H-M   'P 1'
#
loop_
_entity.id
_entity.type
_entity.pdbx_description
1 polymer ?
#
loop_
_entity_poly.entity_id
_entity_poly.type
_entity_poly.pdbx_seq_one_letter_code
_entity_poly.pdbx_strand_id
1 'polypeptide(L)'
;NAPSQEEVLSVEHYTDRLFKFTCTRPQSFRFRSGEFIMIGLPGENGKPLLRAYSVASPNWDDTLEFYSIKVADGPLTSKLQKITAGDHVLLGKKPVGTLVLDALKPGKRLYMFSTGTGFAPFASLLRDPETYEKFDDVIVTHTCREVLELAYSRETVDGFLDDPDIGVLGQGKLKLYQRCTRERFEHQGRITELIRSGQLFTDLGVPEFDPEADRA
;
A
#
# COMPACT_ATOMS: atom_id res chain seq x y z
N ASN A 1 8.79 -15.62 21.36
CA ASN A 1 8.36 -15.56 19.96
C ASN A 1 9.32 -14.71 19.13
N ALA A 2 10.48 -15.31 18.80
CA ALA A 2 11.49 -14.65 17.98
C ALA A 2 10.95 -14.40 16.56
N PRO A 3 11.32 -13.29 15.89
CA PRO A 3 11.01 -13.08 14.48
C PRO A 3 11.67 -14.14 13.60
N SER A 4 11.06 -14.43 12.44
CA SER A 4 11.66 -15.32 11.44
C SER A 4 12.60 -14.54 10.52
N GLN A 5 13.58 -15.24 9.95
CA GLN A 5 14.42 -14.69 8.89
C GLN A 5 13.80 -15.02 7.54
N GLU A 6 13.57 -13.99 6.73
CA GLU A 6 12.99 -14.13 5.41
C GLU A 6 13.94 -13.57 4.35
N GLU A 7 14.10 -14.31 3.26
CA GLU A 7 14.97 -13.90 2.16
C GLU A 7 14.36 -12.77 1.35
N VAL A 8 15.15 -11.73 1.10
CA VAL A 8 14.79 -10.65 0.18
C VAL A 8 14.88 -11.18 -1.27
N LEU A 9 13.78 -11.07 -1.99
CA LEU A 9 13.67 -11.58 -3.36
C LEU A 9 13.94 -10.49 -4.39
N SER A 10 13.49 -9.26 -4.14
CA SER A 10 13.67 -8.13 -5.03
C SER A 10 13.69 -6.81 -4.25
N VAL A 11 14.38 -5.82 -4.81
CA VAL A 11 14.39 -4.45 -4.31
C VAL A 11 14.28 -3.51 -5.51
N GLU A 12 13.40 -2.52 -5.43
CA GLU A 12 13.24 -1.49 -6.44
C GLU A 12 13.24 -0.11 -5.80
N HIS A 13 14.14 0.75 -6.26
CA HIS A 13 14.25 2.14 -5.80
C HIS A 13 13.53 3.07 -6.77
N TYR A 14 12.57 3.83 -6.27
CA TYR A 14 11.79 4.78 -7.09
C TYR A 14 12.42 6.17 -7.12
N THR A 15 12.84 6.64 -5.94
CA THR A 15 13.47 7.95 -5.76
C THR A 15 14.54 7.87 -4.68
N ASP A 16 15.19 8.99 -4.36
CA ASP A 16 16.13 9.08 -3.23
C ASP A 16 15.45 8.80 -1.88
N ARG A 17 14.12 8.80 -1.83
CA ARG A 17 13.35 8.66 -0.59
C ARG A 17 12.47 7.42 -0.52
N LEU A 18 12.21 6.74 -1.66
CA LEU A 18 11.24 5.66 -1.73
C LEU A 18 11.81 4.41 -2.38
N PHE A 19 11.52 3.27 -1.80
CA PHE A 19 11.81 1.97 -2.37
C PHE A 19 10.77 0.94 -1.94
N LYS A 20 10.67 -0.15 -2.69
CA LYS A 20 9.94 -1.35 -2.30
C LYS A 20 10.87 -2.55 -2.26
N PHE A 21 10.50 -3.54 -1.50
CA PHE A 21 11.15 -4.85 -1.53
C PHE A 21 10.12 -5.96 -1.34
N THR A 22 10.46 -7.13 -1.85
CA THR A 22 9.70 -8.35 -1.62
C THR A 22 10.56 -9.34 -0.87
N CYS A 23 9.94 -10.15 -0.04
CA CYS A 23 10.60 -11.22 0.68
C CYS A 23 9.75 -12.49 0.70
N THR A 24 10.36 -13.59 1.12
CA THR A 24 9.68 -14.86 1.30
C THR A 24 8.59 -14.75 2.38
N ARG A 25 7.54 -15.53 2.22
CA ARG A 25 6.42 -15.63 3.15
C ARG A 25 6.42 -17.01 3.82
N PRO A 26 6.47 -17.06 5.16
CA PRO A 26 6.34 -18.34 5.86
C PRO A 26 4.99 -19.00 5.54
N GLN A 27 4.97 -20.31 5.36
CA GLN A 27 3.75 -21.05 5.03
C GLN A 27 2.63 -20.87 6.08
N SER A 28 3.01 -20.68 7.33
CA SER A 28 2.06 -20.47 8.43
C SER A 28 1.61 -19.02 8.60
N PHE A 29 2.20 -18.09 7.83
CA PHE A 29 1.90 -16.67 7.95
C PHE A 29 0.55 -16.35 7.31
N ARG A 30 -0.42 -15.94 8.14
CA ARG A 30 -1.75 -15.52 7.69
C ARG A 30 -2.00 -14.08 8.10
N PHE A 31 -2.52 -13.28 7.17
CA PHE A 31 -2.88 -11.89 7.44
C PHE A 31 -4.11 -11.51 6.63
N ARG A 32 -4.80 -10.46 7.08
CA ARG A 32 -5.86 -9.81 6.31
C ARG A 32 -5.27 -8.65 5.53
N SER A 33 -5.71 -8.48 4.29
CA SER A 33 -5.29 -7.32 3.48
C SER A 33 -5.57 -6.02 4.23
N GLY A 34 -4.56 -5.15 4.35
CA GLY A 34 -4.60 -3.92 5.13
C GLY A 34 -3.88 -3.98 6.49
N GLU A 35 -3.52 -5.16 6.96
CA GLU A 35 -2.76 -5.32 8.21
C GLU A 35 -1.28 -4.97 8.05
N PHE A 36 -0.63 -4.68 9.17
CA PHE A 36 0.81 -4.47 9.25
C PHE A 36 1.51 -5.54 10.08
N ILE A 37 2.81 -5.67 9.91
CA ILE A 37 3.68 -6.59 10.61
C ILE A 37 4.97 -5.88 11.02
N MET A 38 5.64 -6.39 12.04
CA MET A 38 6.97 -5.88 12.41
C MET A 38 8.01 -6.43 11.44
N ILE A 39 8.79 -5.55 10.86
CA ILE A 39 9.89 -5.85 9.94
C ILE A 39 11.15 -5.20 10.47
N GLY A 40 12.29 -5.83 10.29
CA GLY A 40 13.55 -5.22 10.63
C GLY A 40 14.78 -6.02 10.30
N LEU A 41 15.85 -5.66 10.97
CA LEU A 41 17.19 -6.22 10.82
C LEU A 41 17.77 -6.51 12.21
N PRO A 42 18.79 -7.37 12.30
CA PRO A 42 19.57 -7.50 13.51
C PRO A 42 20.16 -6.13 13.90
N GLY A 43 19.90 -5.72 15.12
CA GLY A 43 20.46 -4.50 15.69
C GLY A 43 21.79 -4.74 16.40
N GLU A 44 22.28 -3.69 17.03
CA GLU A 44 23.46 -3.79 17.92
C GLU A 44 23.17 -4.77 19.06
N ASN A 45 24.19 -5.49 19.49
CA ASN A 45 24.10 -6.51 20.54
C ASN A 45 23.15 -7.67 20.22
N GLY A 46 22.88 -7.96 18.93
CA GLY A 46 22.07 -9.09 18.52
C GLY A 46 20.57 -8.95 18.78
N LYS A 47 20.11 -7.81 19.30
CA LYS A 47 18.68 -7.56 19.47
C LYS A 47 18.03 -7.12 18.16
N PRO A 48 16.86 -7.66 17.81
CA PRO A 48 16.16 -7.21 16.61
C PRO A 48 15.78 -5.73 16.68
N LEU A 49 16.04 -5.01 15.60
CA LEU A 49 15.55 -3.64 15.40
C LEU A 49 14.35 -3.72 14.46
N LEU A 50 13.15 -3.57 14.98
CA LEU A 50 11.90 -3.78 14.26
C LEU A 50 11.07 -2.49 14.22
N ARG A 51 10.33 -2.32 13.12
CA ARG A 51 9.31 -1.26 12.94
C ARG A 51 8.07 -1.84 12.28
N ALA A 52 6.94 -1.20 12.49
CA ALA A 52 5.69 -1.57 11.87
C ALA A 52 5.68 -1.19 10.38
N TYR A 53 5.38 -2.16 9.54
CA TYR A 53 5.22 -1.97 8.09
C TYR A 53 3.92 -2.60 7.62
N SER A 54 3.11 -1.82 6.91
CA SER A 54 1.93 -2.38 6.24
C SER A 54 2.37 -3.38 5.18
N VAL A 55 1.70 -4.53 5.14
CA VAL A 55 1.91 -5.50 4.07
C VAL A 55 1.24 -4.95 2.81
N ALA A 56 2.02 -4.71 1.77
CA ALA A 56 1.53 -4.14 0.51
C ALA A 56 0.99 -5.19 -0.46
N SER A 57 1.49 -6.43 -0.39
CA SER A 57 0.94 -7.56 -1.16
C SER A 57 -0.42 -8.00 -0.61
N PRO A 58 -1.30 -8.55 -1.46
CA PRO A 58 -2.59 -9.07 -1.00
C PRO A 58 -2.39 -10.36 -0.19
N ASN A 59 -3.42 -10.72 0.59
CA ASN A 59 -3.37 -11.87 1.50
C ASN A 59 -3.22 -13.23 0.81
N TRP A 60 -3.51 -13.32 -0.48
CA TRP A 60 -3.41 -14.55 -1.27
C TRP A 60 -2.04 -14.74 -1.94
N ASP A 61 -1.19 -13.70 -1.96
CA ASP A 61 0.11 -13.75 -2.65
C ASP A 61 1.09 -14.69 -1.92
N ASP A 62 1.95 -15.35 -2.68
CA ASP A 62 2.97 -16.27 -2.15
C ASP A 62 4.16 -15.56 -1.52
N THR A 63 4.35 -14.30 -1.81
CA THR A 63 5.41 -13.44 -1.28
C THR A 63 4.85 -12.27 -0.49
N LEU A 64 5.71 -11.59 0.26
CA LEU A 64 5.36 -10.37 0.97
C LEU A 64 6.05 -9.18 0.32
N GLU A 65 5.29 -8.11 0.10
CA GLU A 65 5.78 -6.85 -0.45
C GLU A 65 5.65 -5.74 0.60
N PHE A 66 6.68 -4.91 0.68
CA PHE A 66 6.74 -3.75 1.58
C PHE A 66 7.19 -2.52 0.81
N TYR A 67 6.64 -1.37 1.20
CA TYR A 67 6.95 -0.07 0.62
C TYR A 67 7.47 0.85 1.72
N SER A 68 8.66 1.42 1.54
CA SER A 68 9.38 2.12 2.60
C SER A 68 9.97 3.43 2.13
N ILE A 69 10.06 4.38 3.06
CA ILE A 69 10.85 5.60 2.90
C ILE A 69 12.30 5.34 3.29
N LYS A 70 13.19 6.14 2.70
CA LYS A 70 14.61 6.22 3.06
C LYS A 70 14.82 7.43 3.96
N VAL A 71 15.08 7.18 5.24
CA VAL A 71 15.45 8.23 6.19
C VAL A 71 16.94 8.07 6.50
N ALA A 72 17.74 9.05 6.12
CA ALA A 72 19.21 8.94 6.21
C ALA A 72 19.71 8.64 7.63
N ASP A 73 19.06 9.22 8.64
CA ASP A 73 19.42 9.06 10.05
C ASP A 73 18.49 8.11 10.80
N GLY A 74 17.56 7.45 10.09
CA GLY A 74 16.66 6.47 10.71
C GLY A 74 17.43 5.22 11.16
N PRO A 75 17.24 4.75 12.41
CA PRO A 75 17.99 3.59 12.92
C PRO A 75 17.84 2.34 12.07
N LEU A 76 16.63 2.06 11.60
CA LEU A 76 16.35 0.91 10.72
C LEU A 76 16.46 1.29 9.24
N THR A 77 15.79 2.36 8.79
CA THR A 77 15.69 2.69 7.37
C THR A 77 17.03 3.04 6.73
N SER A 78 17.99 3.59 7.47
CA SER A 78 19.36 3.82 6.98
C SER A 78 20.08 2.52 6.56
N LYS A 79 19.72 1.39 7.18
CA LYS A 79 20.25 0.06 6.87
C LYS A 79 19.34 -0.70 5.92
N LEU A 80 18.03 -0.62 6.11
CA LEU A 80 17.04 -1.32 5.29
C LEU A 80 17.08 -0.88 3.82
N GLN A 81 17.33 0.40 3.56
CA GLN A 81 17.47 0.91 2.18
C GLN A 81 18.65 0.31 1.40
N LYS A 82 19.58 -0.35 2.08
CA LYS A 82 20.79 -0.95 1.48
C LYS A 82 20.65 -2.46 1.22
N ILE A 83 19.54 -3.06 1.59
CA ILE A 83 19.31 -4.49 1.32
C ILE A 83 19.26 -4.76 -0.18
N THR A 84 19.69 -5.94 -0.56
CA THR A 84 19.64 -6.45 -1.94
C THR A 84 19.06 -7.86 -1.94
N ALA A 85 18.69 -8.34 -3.12
CA ALA A 85 18.21 -9.71 -3.28
C ALA A 85 19.24 -10.71 -2.74
N GLY A 86 18.79 -11.68 -1.96
CA GLY A 86 19.60 -12.66 -1.27
C GLY A 86 19.93 -12.28 0.19
N ASP A 87 19.78 -11.02 0.58
CA ASP A 87 19.84 -10.61 1.97
C ASP A 87 18.64 -11.15 2.75
N HIS A 88 18.67 -11.04 4.07
CA HIS A 88 17.57 -11.47 4.94
C HIS A 88 17.05 -10.30 5.77
N VAL A 89 15.74 -10.30 5.97
CA VAL A 89 15.05 -9.40 6.91
C VAL A 89 14.40 -10.21 8.01
N LEU A 90 14.15 -9.56 9.13
CA LEU A 90 13.41 -10.16 10.24
C LEU A 90 11.93 -9.84 10.10
N LEU A 91 11.09 -10.87 10.18
CA LEU A 91 9.64 -10.78 10.08
C LEU A 91 9.01 -11.18 11.41
N GLY A 92 8.18 -10.29 11.98
CA GLY A 92 7.36 -10.60 13.13
C GLY A 92 6.33 -11.69 12.83
N LYS A 93 5.70 -12.24 13.86
CA LYS A 93 4.79 -13.39 13.70
C LYS A 93 3.32 -13.03 13.73
N LYS A 94 2.96 -11.87 14.27
CA LYS A 94 1.56 -11.50 14.49
C LYS A 94 1.20 -10.24 13.70
N PRO A 95 0.55 -10.38 12.53
CA PRO A 95 -0.02 -9.24 11.84
C PRO A 95 -1.19 -8.67 12.65
N VAL A 96 -1.31 -7.35 12.61
CA VAL A 96 -2.36 -6.60 13.30
C VAL A 96 -2.75 -5.37 12.47
N GLY A 97 -3.86 -4.74 12.83
CA GLY A 97 -4.30 -3.49 12.21
C GLY A 97 -5.81 -3.45 12.02
N THR A 98 -6.31 -2.26 11.77
CA THR A 98 -7.75 -1.99 11.65
C THR A 98 -8.16 -1.50 10.26
N LEU A 99 -7.21 -1.29 9.34
CA LEU A 99 -7.49 -0.94 7.94
C LEU A 99 -7.85 -2.18 7.13
N VAL A 100 -8.86 -2.89 7.58
CA VAL A 100 -9.32 -4.15 6.99
C VAL A 100 -10.79 -4.06 6.60
N LEU A 101 -11.19 -4.85 5.61
CA LEU A 101 -12.57 -4.85 5.11
C LEU A 101 -13.59 -5.17 6.21
N ASP A 102 -13.25 -6.05 7.15
CA ASP A 102 -14.13 -6.45 8.24
C ASP A 102 -14.49 -5.30 9.19
N ALA A 103 -13.70 -4.25 9.22
CA ALA A 103 -13.97 -3.06 10.04
C ALA A 103 -15.00 -2.11 9.41
N LEU A 104 -15.34 -2.31 8.15
CA LEU A 104 -16.26 -1.46 7.40
C LEU A 104 -17.67 -2.04 7.39
N LYS A 105 -18.66 -1.17 7.51
CA LYS A 105 -20.06 -1.52 7.24
C LYS A 105 -20.23 -1.72 5.72
N PRO A 106 -21.25 -2.51 5.30
CA PRO A 106 -21.58 -2.61 3.89
C PRO A 106 -21.80 -1.24 3.24
N GLY A 107 -21.39 -1.11 1.98
CA GLY A 107 -21.54 0.12 1.20
C GLY A 107 -21.37 -0.16 -0.28
N LYS A 108 -21.57 0.85 -1.11
CA LYS A 108 -21.48 0.75 -2.56
C LYS A 108 -20.09 1.12 -3.07
N ARG A 109 -19.52 2.20 -2.56
CA ARG A 109 -18.21 2.72 -2.96
C ARG A 109 -17.26 2.76 -1.79
N LEU A 110 -16.03 2.29 -2.03
CA LEU A 110 -14.93 2.35 -1.08
C LEU A 110 -13.94 3.42 -1.53
N TYR A 111 -13.68 4.37 -0.64
CA TYR A 111 -12.61 5.37 -0.82
C TYR A 111 -11.41 5.01 0.05
N MET A 112 -10.24 4.98 -0.54
CA MET A 112 -8.98 4.74 0.16
C MET A 112 -8.05 5.92 -0.08
N PHE A 113 -7.98 6.84 0.88
CA PHE A 113 -7.19 8.06 0.79
C PHE A 113 -5.79 7.84 1.35
N SER A 114 -4.76 8.07 0.55
CA SER A 114 -3.38 7.86 0.98
C SER A 114 -2.43 8.99 0.59
N THR A 115 -1.36 9.11 1.37
CA THR A 115 -0.21 9.97 1.08
C THR A 115 1.07 9.16 1.24
N GLY A 116 2.04 9.35 0.33
CA GLY A 116 3.34 8.68 0.42
C GLY A 116 3.25 7.18 0.59
N THR A 117 3.98 6.64 1.55
CA THR A 117 4.00 5.20 1.86
C THR A 117 2.71 4.69 2.51
N GLY A 118 1.82 5.58 2.94
CA GLY A 118 0.47 5.22 3.41
C GLY A 118 -0.39 4.50 2.35
N PHE A 119 0.04 4.49 1.10
CA PHE A 119 -0.57 3.70 0.04
C PHE A 119 -0.41 2.19 0.24
N ALA A 120 0.60 1.74 0.96
CA ALA A 120 0.93 0.31 1.09
C ALA A 120 -0.26 -0.59 1.53
N PRO A 121 -1.02 -0.29 2.61
CA PRO A 121 -2.17 -1.12 2.96
C PRO A 121 -3.24 -1.13 1.88
N PHE A 122 -3.40 -0.06 1.13
CA PHE A 122 -4.36 0.02 0.04
C PHE A 122 -3.88 -0.74 -1.20
N ALA A 123 -2.57 -0.84 -1.42
CA ALA A 123 -2.01 -1.73 -2.44
C ALA A 123 -2.42 -3.19 -2.19
N SER A 124 -2.45 -3.61 -0.94
CA SER A 124 -2.95 -4.92 -0.52
C SER A 124 -4.45 -5.07 -0.78
N LEU A 125 -5.25 -4.12 -0.29
CA LEU A 125 -6.71 -4.15 -0.40
C LEU A 125 -7.19 -4.07 -1.85
N LEU A 126 -6.59 -3.24 -2.70
CA LEU A 126 -7.02 -3.11 -4.10
C LEU A 126 -6.75 -4.37 -4.94
N ARG A 127 -5.86 -5.24 -4.49
CA ARG A 127 -5.55 -6.52 -5.14
C ARG A 127 -6.24 -7.72 -4.47
N ASP A 128 -7.06 -7.48 -3.45
CA ASP A 128 -7.83 -8.51 -2.76
C ASP A 128 -9.18 -8.70 -3.45
N PRO A 129 -9.52 -9.91 -3.93
CA PRO A 129 -10.82 -10.18 -4.57
C PRO A 129 -12.02 -9.83 -3.71
N GLU A 130 -11.93 -10.00 -2.40
CA GLU A 130 -13.00 -9.68 -1.46
C GLU A 130 -13.43 -8.20 -1.50
N THR A 131 -12.49 -7.31 -1.82
CA THR A 131 -12.78 -5.87 -1.98
C THR A 131 -13.84 -5.64 -3.05
N TYR A 132 -13.76 -6.37 -4.16
CA TYR A 132 -14.68 -6.23 -5.29
C TYR A 132 -15.97 -7.05 -5.14
N GLU A 133 -16.00 -8.00 -4.22
CA GLU A 133 -17.22 -8.66 -3.79
C GLU A 133 -18.08 -7.74 -2.91
N LYS A 134 -17.43 -6.91 -2.10
CA LYS A 134 -18.09 -6.02 -1.13
C LYS A 134 -18.46 -4.65 -1.68
N PHE A 135 -17.73 -4.15 -2.69
CA PHE A 135 -17.93 -2.81 -3.23
C PHE A 135 -18.01 -2.83 -4.76
N ASP A 136 -18.94 -2.04 -5.31
CA ASP A 136 -19.11 -1.88 -6.74
C ASP A 136 -18.06 -0.95 -7.34
N ASP A 137 -17.66 0.08 -6.61
CA ASP A 137 -16.63 1.03 -6.98
C ASP A 137 -15.56 1.10 -5.90
N VAL A 138 -14.31 1.08 -6.33
CA VAL A 138 -13.14 1.21 -5.46
C VAL A 138 -12.29 2.37 -5.96
N ILE A 139 -12.15 3.39 -5.13
CA ILE A 139 -11.47 4.63 -5.46
C ILE A 139 -10.27 4.77 -4.55
N VAL A 140 -9.08 4.76 -5.13
CA VAL A 140 -7.83 4.93 -4.40
C VAL A 140 -7.22 6.28 -4.78
N THR A 141 -6.95 7.10 -3.80
CA THR A 141 -6.20 8.34 -4.01
C THR A 141 -4.79 8.19 -3.49
N HIS A 142 -3.83 8.71 -4.23
CA HIS A 142 -2.44 8.72 -3.82
C HIS A 142 -1.85 10.10 -4.05
N THR A 143 -1.45 10.74 -2.96
CA THR A 143 -0.84 12.06 -2.96
C THR A 143 0.62 11.95 -2.59
N CYS A 144 1.49 12.49 -3.42
CA CYS A 144 2.92 12.59 -3.16
C CYS A 144 3.42 14.02 -3.37
N ARG A 145 4.66 14.28 -2.98
CA ARG A 145 5.30 15.59 -3.18
C ARG A 145 5.77 15.77 -4.61
N GLU A 146 6.36 14.72 -5.17
CA GLU A 146 6.99 14.70 -6.49
C GLU A 146 6.37 13.62 -7.37
N VAL A 147 6.37 13.86 -8.69
CA VAL A 147 5.74 12.97 -9.67
C VAL A 147 6.34 11.56 -9.66
N LEU A 148 7.66 11.44 -9.53
CA LEU A 148 8.32 10.13 -9.50
C LEU A 148 7.88 9.26 -8.33
N GLU A 149 7.43 9.85 -7.24
CA GLU A 149 6.92 9.12 -6.07
C GLU A 149 5.58 8.42 -6.35
N LEU A 150 4.88 8.80 -7.41
CA LEU A 150 3.61 8.22 -7.83
C LEU A 150 3.77 6.93 -8.64
N ALA A 151 4.97 6.58 -9.08
CA ALA A 151 5.22 5.42 -9.93
C ALA A 151 4.73 4.12 -9.29
N TYR A 152 4.95 3.94 -7.99
CA TYR A 152 4.55 2.73 -7.27
C TYR A 152 3.04 2.46 -7.35
N SER A 153 2.21 3.46 -7.08
CA SER A 153 0.75 3.26 -7.14
C SER A 153 0.27 3.02 -8.57
N ARG A 154 0.86 3.71 -9.55
CA ARG A 154 0.51 3.49 -10.97
C ARG A 154 0.87 2.08 -11.41
N GLU A 155 2.07 1.62 -11.14
CA GLU A 155 2.52 0.27 -11.48
C GLU A 155 1.68 -0.81 -10.77
N THR A 156 1.34 -0.59 -9.52
CA THR A 156 0.52 -1.53 -8.74
C THR A 156 -0.88 -1.67 -9.32
N VAL A 157 -1.53 -0.56 -9.62
CA VAL A 157 -2.89 -0.57 -10.19
C VAL A 157 -2.88 -1.13 -11.62
N ASP A 158 -1.98 -0.66 -12.47
CA ASP A 158 -1.90 -1.13 -13.86
C ASP A 158 -1.54 -2.62 -13.92
N GLY A 159 -0.59 -3.07 -13.09
CA GLY A 159 -0.22 -4.48 -13.01
C GLY A 159 -1.37 -5.37 -12.55
N PHE A 160 -2.18 -4.90 -11.61
CA PHE A 160 -3.38 -5.61 -11.19
C PHE A 160 -4.43 -5.69 -12.30
N LEU A 161 -4.74 -4.56 -12.94
CA LEU A 161 -5.74 -4.50 -14.01
C LEU A 161 -5.33 -5.30 -15.25
N ASP A 162 -4.04 -5.38 -15.53
CA ASP A 162 -3.49 -6.13 -16.67
C ASP A 162 -3.27 -7.62 -16.37
N ASP A 163 -3.44 -8.04 -15.11
CA ASP A 163 -3.29 -9.45 -14.74
C ASP A 163 -4.39 -10.29 -15.40
N PRO A 164 -4.00 -11.35 -16.16
CA PRO A 164 -4.96 -12.15 -16.92
C PRO A 164 -5.95 -12.94 -16.06
N ASP A 165 -5.59 -13.24 -14.81
CA ASP A 165 -6.41 -14.05 -13.93
C ASP A 165 -7.34 -13.22 -13.03
N ILE A 166 -6.84 -12.12 -12.48
CA ILE A 166 -7.55 -11.32 -11.48
C ILE A 166 -7.93 -9.91 -11.93
N GLY A 167 -7.34 -9.42 -13.01
CA GLY A 167 -7.56 -8.03 -13.48
C GLY A 167 -9.01 -7.73 -13.80
N VAL A 168 -9.78 -8.72 -14.25
CA VAL A 168 -11.21 -8.60 -14.54
C VAL A 168 -12.02 -8.12 -13.33
N LEU A 169 -11.56 -8.42 -12.11
CA LEU A 169 -12.25 -8.01 -10.88
C LEU A 169 -12.29 -6.49 -10.71
N GLY A 170 -11.21 -5.83 -11.10
CA GLY A 170 -11.07 -4.37 -10.95
C GLY A 170 -11.51 -3.57 -12.17
N GLN A 171 -11.63 -4.19 -13.33
CA GLN A 171 -12.01 -3.50 -14.57
C GLN A 171 -13.39 -2.86 -14.46
N GLY A 172 -13.45 -1.55 -14.75
CA GLY A 172 -14.66 -0.76 -14.58
C GLY A 172 -15.04 -0.40 -13.14
N LYS A 173 -14.32 -0.93 -12.15
CA LYS A 173 -14.58 -0.69 -10.72
C LYS A 173 -13.47 0.10 -10.03
N LEU A 174 -12.21 -0.24 -10.29
CA LEU A 174 -11.05 0.38 -9.66
C LEU A 174 -10.65 1.66 -10.39
N LYS A 175 -10.54 2.75 -9.63
CA LYS A 175 -10.05 4.04 -10.12
C LYS A 175 -8.91 4.53 -9.23
N LEU A 176 -7.80 4.92 -9.85
CA LEU A 176 -6.67 5.56 -9.18
C LEU A 176 -6.68 7.05 -9.48
N TYR A 177 -6.71 7.86 -8.43
CA TYR A 177 -6.60 9.31 -8.50
C TYR A 177 -5.29 9.76 -7.86
N GLN A 178 -4.32 10.11 -8.71
CA GLN A 178 -3.00 10.52 -8.26
C GLN A 178 -2.90 12.05 -8.21
N ARG A 179 -2.19 12.56 -7.20
CA ARG A 179 -1.95 13.99 -7.02
C ARG A 179 -0.51 14.26 -6.61
N CYS A 180 -0.03 15.42 -7.04
CA CYS A 180 1.26 15.94 -6.65
C CYS A 180 1.10 17.31 -5.96
N THR A 181 1.87 17.57 -4.90
CA THR A 181 1.76 18.83 -4.13
C THR A 181 2.87 19.83 -4.43
N ARG A 182 4.00 19.38 -4.96
CA ARG A 182 5.17 20.25 -5.20
C ARG A 182 5.56 20.41 -6.66
N GLU A 183 5.11 19.52 -7.52
CA GLU A 183 5.38 19.56 -8.96
C GLU A 183 4.09 19.73 -9.74
N ARG A 184 4.21 20.23 -10.97
CA ARG A 184 3.08 20.32 -11.90
C ARG A 184 2.63 18.93 -12.31
N PHE A 185 1.36 18.64 -12.09
CA PHE A 185 0.72 17.36 -12.39
C PHE A 185 -0.75 17.60 -12.75
N GLU A 186 -1.39 16.60 -13.38
CA GLU A 186 -2.79 16.69 -13.81
C GLU A 186 -3.72 17.12 -12.68
N HIS A 187 -3.55 16.54 -11.49
CA HIS A 187 -4.31 16.91 -10.31
C HIS A 187 -3.38 17.53 -9.26
N GLN A 188 -3.68 18.73 -8.83
CA GLN A 188 -2.93 19.50 -7.85
C GLN A 188 -3.80 19.94 -6.68
N GLY A 189 -3.16 20.38 -5.60
CA GLY A 189 -3.82 20.87 -4.41
C GLY A 189 -3.99 19.80 -3.33
N ARG A 190 -4.59 20.18 -2.21
CA ARG A 190 -4.83 19.26 -1.10
C ARG A 190 -6.08 18.44 -1.32
N ILE A 191 -6.06 17.16 -0.94
CA ILE A 191 -7.23 16.27 -1.11
C ILE A 191 -8.47 16.80 -0.39
N THR A 192 -8.30 17.42 0.76
CA THR A 192 -9.39 18.03 1.52
C THR A 192 -10.09 19.16 0.77
N GLU A 193 -9.33 19.94 0.00
CA GLU A 193 -9.89 21.00 -0.85
C GLU A 193 -10.65 20.44 -2.05
N LEU A 194 -10.11 19.38 -2.67
CA LEU A 194 -10.77 18.71 -3.79
C LEU A 194 -12.06 18.03 -3.37
N ILE A 195 -12.11 17.47 -2.16
CA ILE A 195 -13.34 16.91 -1.60
C ILE A 195 -14.34 18.02 -1.30
N ARG A 196 -13.92 19.09 -0.62
CA ARG A 196 -14.78 20.20 -0.21
C ARG A 196 -15.38 20.95 -1.39
N SER A 197 -14.60 21.15 -2.47
CA SER A 197 -15.06 21.81 -3.68
C SER A 197 -15.90 20.91 -4.60
N GLY A 198 -15.91 19.60 -4.36
CA GLY A 198 -16.54 18.62 -5.24
C GLY A 198 -15.72 18.25 -6.47
N GLN A 199 -14.54 18.84 -6.65
CA GLN A 199 -13.69 18.60 -7.82
C GLN A 199 -13.25 17.13 -7.94
N LEU A 200 -12.94 16.48 -6.82
CA LEU A 200 -12.60 15.07 -6.78
C LEU A 200 -13.68 14.20 -7.43
N PHE A 201 -14.92 14.43 -7.05
CA PHE A 201 -16.05 13.63 -7.53
C PHE A 201 -16.36 13.89 -9.00
N THR A 202 -16.23 15.14 -9.42
CA THR A 202 -16.35 15.51 -10.84
C THR A 202 -15.27 14.83 -11.69
N ASP A 203 -14.03 14.88 -11.26
CA ASP A 203 -12.89 14.26 -11.95
C ASP A 203 -13.05 12.73 -12.05
N LEU A 204 -13.57 12.10 -11.00
CA LEU A 204 -13.82 10.66 -10.95
C LEU A 204 -15.10 10.23 -11.67
N GLY A 205 -16.00 11.17 -11.98
CA GLY A 205 -17.29 10.86 -12.58
C GLY A 205 -18.24 10.10 -11.65
N VAL A 206 -18.16 10.37 -10.33
CA VAL A 206 -18.99 9.75 -9.30
C VAL A 206 -19.80 10.82 -8.57
N PRO A 207 -20.93 10.46 -7.90
CA PRO A 207 -21.65 11.39 -7.02
C PRO A 207 -20.78 11.88 -5.86
N GLU A 208 -21.13 13.01 -5.27
CA GLU A 208 -20.52 13.46 -4.01
C GLU A 208 -20.64 12.40 -2.93
N PHE A 209 -19.75 12.48 -1.93
CA PHE A 209 -19.71 11.48 -0.86
C PHE A 209 -21.05 11.41 -0.12
N ASP A 210 -21.62 10.22 -0.08
CA ASP A 210 -22.87 9.90 0.61
C ASP A 210 -22.57 8.88 1.73
N PRO A 211 -22.74 9.26 3.01
CA PRO A 211 -22.45 8.38 4.14
C PRO A 211 -23.27 7.08 4.16
N GLU A 212 -24.40 7.04 3.47
CA GLU A 212 -25.23 5.84 3.38
C GLU A 212 -24.68 4.83 2.36
N ALA A 213 -24.07 5.31 1.26
CA ALA A 213 -23.57 4.48 0.17
C ALA A 213 -22.05 4.29 0.21
N ASP A 214 -21.31 5.25 0.73
CA ASP A 214 -19.85 5.32 0.62
C ASP A 214 -19.15 5.00 1.94
N ARG A 215 -17.95 4.42 1.83
CA ARG A 215 -17.05 4.11 2.96
C ARG A 215 -15.67 4.68 2.67
N ALA A 216 -14.96 5.06 3.74
CA ALA A 216 -13.60 5.57 3.69
C ALA A 216 -12.80 5.19 4.95
#